data_95bee46746768a69bf769bc491ed1178
#
_entry.id   95bee46746768a69bf769bc491ed1178
#
_cell.length_a   1.000
_cell.length_b   1.000
_cell.length_c   1.000
_cell.angle_alpha   90.00
_cell.angle_beta   90.00
_cell.angle_gamma   90.00
#
_symmetry.space_group_name_H-M   'P 1'
#
loop_
_entity.id
_entity.type
_entity.pdbx_description
1 polymer ?
#
loop_
_entity_poly.entity_id
_entity_poly.type
_entity_poly.pdbx_seq_one_letter_code
_entity_poly.pdbx_strand_id
1 'polypeptide(L)'
;EELQNGLDPKEVRVLRAPCMGRCDTAPTLEIGHNHIDYASTEKVKAAISDQHFHCSIPEYEGFQDYFSNGGYQTLLDLRLEGDWEDIQNKILDSGLRGLGGAGFPSGKKWGFVRMNEGSRFIAVNGDEGEPGTFKDRFYLERTPHLFLEGMLIAAWAIEAEKAYIYMRDEYPAVLEILRREINALEQAGIVEPNYIELRRGAGAYICGEESAMIESIEGKRGLPRHRPPFVAQVGLFGRPTLVHNVETLHWVARICREGPEILNSVEKNGRKGLRTYSVSGRVQNPGIYLLPAGSTILDIIDAAGGMKEGHIFKAYQPGGPSSGLLPAKLNDVPMDFDTLQPHDTFIGSAAVVILSNKDSARGAALNMLKFF
;
A
#
# COMPACT_ATOMS: atom_id res chain seq x y z
N GLU A 1 23.18 -4.96 17.58
CA GLU A 1 24.33 -5.18 18.48
C GLU A 1 25.47 -5.91 17.77
N GLU A 2 25.23 -7.04 17.11
CA GLU A 2 26.26 -7.79 16.36
C GLU A 2 26.96 -6.93 15.30
N LEU A 3 26.21 -6.21 14.48
CA LEU A 3 26.73 -5.28 13.48
C LEU A 3 27.50 -4.10 14.12
N GLN A 4 26.97 -3.55 15.23
CA GLN A 4 27.65 -2.46 15.95
C GLN A 4 28.99 -2.89 16.54
N ASN A 5 29.10 -4.15 16.94
CA ASN A 5 30.33 -4.73 17.49
C ASN A 5 31.30 -5.24 16.40
N GLY A 6 30.78 -5.53 15.20
CA GLY A 6 31.51 -6.14 14.10
C GLY A 6 32.07 -5.18 13.06
N LEU A 7 31.74 -3.87 13.14
CA LEU A 7 32.14 -2.82 12.20
C LEU A 7 32.94 -1.72 12.93
N ASP A 8 33.89 -1.10 12.24
CA ASP A 8 34.62 0.05 12.78
C ASP A 8 33.69 1.27 12.87
N PRO A 9 33.40 1.80 14.08
CA PRO A 9 32.51 2.94 14.26
C PRO A 9 33.04 4.26 13.65
N LYS A 10 34.31 4.31 13.26
CA LYS A 10 34.90 5.46 12.53
C LYS A 10 34.58 5.44 11.07
N GLU A 11 34.34 4.26 10.50
CA GLU A 11 34.04 4.07 9.08
C GLU A 11 32.55 3.88 8.83
N VAL A 12 31.84 3.16 9.71
CA VAL A 12 30.45 2.77 9.52
C VAL A 12 29.60 3.12 10.73
N ARG A 13 28.63 3.99 10.53
CA ARG A 13 27.62 4.32 11.55
C ARG A 13 26.39 3.44 11.37
N VAL A 14 26.11 2.58 12.34
CA VAL A 14 24.89 1.74 12.37
C VAL A 14 23.79 2.46 13.16
N LEU A 15 22.67 2.76 12.49
CA LEU A 15 21.52 3.45 13.06
C LEU A 15 20.32 2.51 13.11
N ARG A 16 19.42 2.74 14.07
CA ARG A 16 18.07 2.19 14.01
C ARG A 16 17.26 2.99 13.04
N ALA A 17 16.57 2.31 12.13
CA ALA A 17 15.73 2.92 11.12
C ALA A 17 14.25 2.70 11.43
N PRO A 18 13.34 3.52 10.86
CA PRO A 18 11.90 3.25 10.84
C PRO A 18 11.59 1.97 10.06
N CYS A 19 10.33 1.57 10.03
CA CYS A 19 9.90 0.40 9.26
C CYS A 19 10.17 0.61 7.76
N MET A 20 10.89 -0.33 7.14
CA MET A 20 11.26 -0.30 5.71
C MET A 20 10.26 -1.02 4.82
N GLY A 21 9.13 -1.52 5.36
CA GLY A 21 8.13 -2.27 4.60
C GLY A 21 8.64 -3.58 3.99
N ARG A 22 9.63 -4.24 4.63
CA ARG A 22 10.26 -5.49 4.17
C ARG A 22 10.17 -6.61 5.21
N CYS A 23 8.98 -6.77 5.80
CA CYS A 23 8.75 -7.79 6.82
C CYS A 23 8.77 -9.22 6.25
N ASP A 24 8.55 -9.36 4.96
CA ASP A 24 8.65 -10.61 4.20
C ASP A 24 10.08 -11.14 4.09
N THR A 25 11.07 -10.25 4.11
CA THR A 25 12.49 -10.55 3.96
C THR A 25 13.33 -10.22 5.19
N ALA A 26 12.68 -10.05 6.34
CA ALA A 26 13.36 -9.74 7.61
C ALA A 26 14.34 -10.83 8.05
N PRO A 27 15.45 -10.46 8.72
CA PRO A 27 15.88 -9.09 9.08
C PRO A 27 16.36 -8.32 7.84
N THR A 28 16.04 -7.03 7.78
CA THR A 28 16.44 -6.15 6.67
C THR A 28 17.24 -4.96 7.17
N LEU A 29 18.15 -4.51 6.33
CA LEU A 29 19.01 -3.36 6.60
C LEU A 29 19.14 -2.54 5.30
N GLU A 30 19.37 -1.23 5.42
CA GLU A 30 19.65 -0.35 4.29
C GLU A 30 21.05 0.22 4.40
N ILE A 31 21.80 0.23 3.27
CA ILE A 31 23.09 0.89 3.11
C ILE A 31 22.99 1.85 1.93
N GLY A 32 23.09 3.14 2.20
CA GLY A 32 22.77 4.16 1.19
C GLY A 32 21.30 4.07 0.81
N HIS A 33 20.99 3.66 -0.41
CA HIS A 33 19.64 3.38 -0.89
C HIS A 33 19.47 1.89 -1.28
N ASN A 34 20.37 1.02 -0.84
CA ASN A 34 20.30 -0.41 -1.12
C ASN A 34 19.78 -1.18 0.09
N HIS A 35 18.65 -1.87 -0.08
CA HIS A 35 18.13 -2.79 0.92
C HIS A 35 18.85 -4.14 0.84
N ILE A 36 19.26 -4.66 2.00
CA ILE A 36 19.84 -6.01 2.14
C ILE A 36 18.79 -6.88 2.83
N ASP A 37 18.19 -7.74 2.06
CA ASP A 37 17.20 -8.70 2.53
C ASP A 37 17.89 -9.91 3.21
N TYR A 38 17.21 -10.46 4.25
CA TYR A 38 17.79 -11.54 5.07
C TYR A 38 19.21 -11.18 5.52
N ALA A 39 19.36 -9.97 6.10
CA ALA A 39 20.65 -9.37 6.41
C ALA A 39 21.42 -10.20 7.41
N SER A 40 22.70 -10.43 7.11
CA SER A 40 23.70 -10.97 8.03
C SER A 40 24.92 -10.04 8.06
N THR A 41 25.78 -10.22 9.07
CA THR A 41 27.01 -9.43 9.19
C THR A 41 27.90 -9.57 7.96
N GLU A 42 27.95 -10.76 7.36
CA GLU A 42 28.74 -11.06 6.15
C GLU A 42 28.19 -10.31 4.93
N LYS A 43 26.87 -10.38 4.70
CA LYS A 43 26.21 -9.65 3.60
C LYS A 43 26.44 -8.15 3.69
N VAL A 44 26.34 -7.60 4.91
CA VAL A 44 26.55 -6.16 5.16
C VAL A 44 27.99 -5.76 4.86
N LYS A 45 28.97 -6.52 5.35
CA LYS A 45 30.41 -6.29 5.07
C LYS A 45 30.72 -6.37 3.59
N ALA A 46 30.18 -7.36 2.89
CA ALA A 46 30.33 -7.50 1.44
C ALA A 46 29.76 -6.29 0.70
N ALA A 47 28.52 -5.86 1.03
CA ALA A 47 27.89 -4.71 0.40
C ALA A 47 28.68 -3.40 0.62
N ILE A 48 29.29 -3.22 1.80
CA ILE A 48 30.16 -2.07 2.08
C ILE A 48 31.43 -2.16 1.24
N SER A 49 32.11 -3.32 1.23
CA SER A 49 33.33 -3.56 0.45
C SER A 49 33.14 -3.32 -1.04
N ASP A 50 32.00 -3.79 -1.58
CA ASP A 50 31.67 -3.72 -2.99
C ASP A 50 31.01 -2.39 -3.39
N GLN A 51 30.83 -1.48 -2.41
CA GLN A 51 30.18 -0.17 -2.59
C GLN A 51 28.76 -0.27 -3.19
N HIS A 52 28.01 -1.29 -2.84
CA HIS A 52 26.62 -1.49 -3.27
C HIS A 52 25.66 -0.58 -2.48
N PHE A 53 25.64 0.71 -2.82
CA PHE A 53 24.86 1.76 -2.14
C PHE A 53 23.60 2.19 -2.90
N HIS A 54 23.40 1.68 -4.11
CA HIS A 54 22.23 1.99 -4.93
C HIS A 54 21.21 0.86 -4.89
N CYS A 55 19.93 1.23 -4.95
CA CYS A 55 18.85 0.25 -4.95
C CYS A 55 18.93 -0.66 -6.18
N SER A 56 18.70 -1.95 -5.98
CA SER A 56 18.44 -2.88 -7.08
C SER A 56 17.00 -2.73 -7.53
N ILE A 57 16.78 -2.56 -8.83
CA ILE A 57 15.45 -2.53 -9.41
C ILE A 57 15.04 -3.98 -9.71
N PRO A 58 13.95 -4.50 -9.13
CA PRO A 58 13.44 -5.82 -9.47
C PRO A 58 12.92 -5.87 -10.90
N GLU A 59 12.80 -7.07 -11.46
CA GLU A 59 12.09 -7.27 -12.72
C GLU A 59 10.61 -6.95 -12.55
N TYR A 60 10.04 -6.14 -13.47
CA TYR A 60 8.65 -5.71 -13.45
C TYR A 60 8.10 -5.58 -14.86
N GLU A 61 6.77 -5.57 -14.99
CA GLU A 61 6.09 -5.31 -16.25
C GLU A 61 6.18 -3.81 -16.60
N GLY A 62 7.04 -3.46 -17.54
CA GLY A 62 7.23 -2.09 -18.04
C GLY A 62 6.17 -1.66 -19.04
N PHE A 63 6.21 -0.39 -19.46
CA PHE A 63 5.22 0.22 -20.36
C PHE A 63 5.02 -0.58 -21.66
N GLN A 64 6.10 -0.99 -22.33
CA GLN A 64 5.99 -1.68 -23.62
C GLN A 64 5.27 -3.03 -23.51
N ASP A 65 5.59 -3.81 -22.48
CA ASP A 65 4.97 -5.11 -22.26
C ASP A 65 3.49 -4.93 -21.89
N TYR A 66 3.20 -4.04 -20.95
CA TYR A 66 1.83 -3.75 -20.53
C TYR A 66 0.96 -3.24 -21.68
N PHE A 67 1.46 -2.29 -22.47
CA PHE A 67 0.76 -1.72 -23.62
C PHE A 67 0.51 -2.74 -24.72
N SER A 68 1.51 -3.58 -25.04
CA SER A 68 1.41 -4.64 -26.04
C SER A 68 0.38 -5.71 -25.65
N ASN A 69 0.13 -5.89 -24.35
CA ASN A 69 -0.87 -6.81 -23.80
C ASN A 69 -2.26 -6.13 -23.64
N GLY A 70 -2.51 -4.99 -24.29
CA GLY A 70 -3.78 -4.28 -24.27
C GLY A 70 -3.97 -3.32 -23.10
N GLY A 71 -2.91 -3.04 -22.34
CA GLY A 71 -2.92 -2.01 -21.31
C GLY A 71 -3.23 -0.63 -21.88
N TYR A 72 -3.86 0.22 -21.06
CA TYR A 72 -4.37 1.55 -21.40
C TYR A 72 -5.49 1.60 -22.45
N GLN A 73 -5.88 0.49 -23.09
CA GLN A 73 -6.97 0.49 -24.07
C GLN A 73 -8.28 0.97 -23.43
N THR A 74 -8.59 0.47 -22.21
CA THR A 74 -9.76 0.90 -21.46
C THR A 74 -9.76 2.42 -21.23
N LEU A 75 -8.63 2.98 -20.81
CA LEU A 75 -8.50 4.43 -20.62
C LEU A 75 -8.70 5.22 -21.91
N LEU A 76 -8.14 4.74 -23.03
CA LEU A 76 -8.26 5.40 -24.33
C LEU A 76 -9.71 5.37 -24.83
N ASP A 77 -10.40 4.25 -24.71
CA ASP A 77 -11.82 4.12 -25.08
C ASP A 77 -12.69 5.04 -24.23
N LEU A 78 -12.44 5.13 -22.93
CA LEU A 78 -13.16 6.04 -22.03
C LEU A 78 -12.96 7.51 -22.39
N ARG A 79 -11.77 7.91 -22.84
CA ARG A 79 -11.51 9.29 -23.30
C ARG A 79 -12.26 9.64 -24.59
N LEU A 80 -12.57 8.67 -25.42
CA LEU A 80 -13.30 8.87 -26.68
C LEU A 80 -14.81 8.93 -26.48
N GLU A 81 -15.36 7.94 -25.79
CA GLU A 81 -16.82 7.71 -25.74
C GLU A 81 -17.32 7.38 -24.33
N GLY A 82 -16.47 7.50 -23.29
CA GLY A 82 -16.81 7.06 -21.95
C GLY A 82 -17.79 7.97 -21.21
N ASP A 83 -18.62 7.35 -20.37
CA ASP A 83 -19.43 8.01 -19.35
C ASP A 83 -18.84 7.72 -17.97
N TRP A 84 -18.54 8.75 -17.23
CA TRP A 84 -17.96 8.62 -15.88
C TRP A 84 -18.94 8.00 -14.86
N GLU A 85 -20.25 8.19 -15.05
CA GLU A 85 -21.27 7.60 -14.17
C GLU A 85 -21.32 6.08 -14.35
N ASP A 86 -21.18 5.58 -15.58
CA ASP A 86 -21.09 4.15 -15.85
C ASP A 86 -19.88 3.53 -15.16
N ILE A 87 -18.73 4.19 -15.19
CA ILE A 87 -17.52 3.71 -14.52
C ILE A 87 -17.68 3.79 -13.00
N GLN A 88 -18.24 4.88 -12.48
CA GLN A 88 -18.54 4.98 -11.06
C GLN A 88 -19.46 3.83 -10.60
N ASN A 89 -20.51 3.54 -11.38
CA ASN A 89 -21.45 2.44 -11.09
C ASN A 89 -20.75 1.08 -11.13
N LYS A 90 -19.88 0.80 -12.10
CA LYS A 90 -19.04 -0.42 -12.10
C LYS A 90 -18.21 -0.57 -10.83
N ILE A 91 -17.59 0.52 -10.38
CA ILE A 91 -16.79 0.51 -9.12
C ILE A 91 -17.70 0.30 -7.90
N LEU A 92 -18.91 0.89 -7.88
CA LEU A 92 -19.87 0.65 -6.79
C LEU A 92 -20.38 -0.80 -6.78
N ASP A 93 -20.74 -1.33 -7.94
CA ASP A 93 -21.26 -2.70 -8.12
C ASP A 93 -20.21 -3.77 -7.75
N SER A 94 -18.93 -3.48 -7.99
CA SER A 94 -17.84 -4.36 -7.56
C SER A 94 -17.70 -4.48 -6.05
N GLY A 95 -18.27 -3.53 -5.28
CA GLY A 95 -18.10 -3.44 -3.84
C GLY A 95 -16.73 -2.97 -3.39
N LEU A 96 -15.90 -2.41 -4.30
CA LEU A 96 -14.56 -1.94 -3.97
C LEU A 96 -14.59 -0.87 -2.89
N ARG A 97 -13.88 -1.12 -1.80
CA ARG A 97 -13.67 -0.18 -0.69
C ARG A 97 -12.23 0.33 -0.72
N GLY A 98 -11.97 1.47 -0.07
CA GLY A 98 -10.61 1.98 0.07
C GLY A 98 -9.71 1.03 0.87
N LEU A 99 -8.68 0.50 0.22
CA LEU A 99 -7.80 -0.56 0.76
C LEU A 99 -6.60 -0.01 1.54
N GLY A 100 -6.54 1.31 1.74
CA GLY A 100 -5.54 1.96 2.60
C GLY A 100 -5.85 1.92 4.10
N GLY A 101 -6.98 1.30 4.51
CA GLY A 101 -7.33 1.10 5.92
C GLY A 101 -8.73 1.55 6.33
N ALA A 102 -9.23 2.68 5.82
CA ALA A 102 -10.52 3.24 6.22
C ALA A 102 -11.74 2.50 5.65
N GLY A 103 -11.60 1.76 4.57
CA GLY A 103 -12.66 0.95 4.00
C GLY A 103 -13.89 1.71 3.48
N PHE A 104 -13.77 2.97 3.13
CA PHE A 104 -14.88 3.74 2.57
C PHE A 104 -15.16 3.29 1.11
N PRO A 105 -16.43 3.19 0.66
CA PRO A 105 -16.76 2.78 -0.72
C PRO A 105 -16.11 3.70 -1.76
N SER A 106 -15.27 3.13 -2.64
CA SER A 106 -14.42 3.90 -3.56
C SER A 106 -15.21 4.74 -4.54
N GLY A 107 -16.25 4.17 -5.18
CA GLY A 107 -17.09 4.89 -6.14
C GLY A 107 -17.84 6.09 -5.53
N LYS A 108 -18.22 6.02 -4.25
CA LYS A 108 -18.86 7.18 -3.57
C LYS A 108 -17.93 8.37 -3.43
N LYS A 109 -16.61 8.13 -3.23
CA LYS A 109 -15.64 9.23 -3.16
C LYS A 109 -15.61 10.05 -4.45
N TRP A 110 -15.73 9.41 -5.61
CA TRP A 110 -15.71 10.08 -6.91
C TRP A 110 -16.87 11.06 -7.06
N GLY A 111 -18.09 10.62 -6.74
CA GLY A 111 -19.27 11.48 -6.73
C GLY A 111 -19.13 12.67 -5.79
N PHE A 112 -18.60 12.45 -4.57
CA PHE A 112 -18.36 13.55 -3.63
C PHE A 112 -17.37 14.59 -4.15
N VAL A 113 -16.33 14.18 -4.86
CA VAL A 113 -15.38 15.12 -5.47
C VAL A 113 -16.03 15.88 -6.62
N ARG A 114 -16.80 15.18 -7.48
CA ARG A 114 -17.48 15.80 -8.62
C ARG A 114 -18.58 16.80 -8.24
N MET A 115 -19.24 16.62 -7.08
CA MET A 115 -20.25 17.57 -6.59
C MET A 115 -19.69 18.95 -6.25
N ASN A 116 -18.37 19.09 -6.13
CA ASN A 116 -17.73 20.36 -5.83
C ASN A 116 -17.23 21.03 -7.11
N GLU A 117 -17.44 22.34 -7.20
CA GLU A 117 -17.04 23.17 -8.34
C GLU A 117 -15.53 23.45 -8.37
N GLY A 118 -15.02 23.78 -9.55
CA GLY A 118 -13.63 24.19 -9.80
C GLY A 118 -12.72 23.04 -10.19
N SER A 119 -11.42 23.37 -10.35
CA SER A 119 -10.39 22.40 -10.69
C SER A 119 -10.27 21.33 -9.60
N ARG A 120 -10.12 20.08 -10.02
CA ARG A 120 -10.01 18.92 -9.12
C ARG A 120 -8.65 18.28 -9.25
N PHE A 121 -8.20 17.65 -8.20
CA PHE A 121 -6.95 16.88 -8.18
C PHE A 121 -7.20 15.43 -7.75
N ILE A 122 -6.28 14.54 -8.16
CA ILE A 122 -6.16 13.22 -7.57
C ILE A 122 -4.83 13.14 -6.83
N ALA A 123 -4.87 12.60 -5.61
CA ALA A 123 -3.69 12.34 -4.80
C ALA A 123 -3.64 10.87 -4.42
N VAL A 124 -2.59 10.19 -4.84
CA VAL A 124 -2.36 8.79 -4.49
C VAL A 124 -1.59 8.71 -3.20
N ASN A 125 -2.15 7.98 -2.25
CA ASN A 125 -1.50 7.66 -1.00
C ASN A 125 -0.67 6.38 -1.15
N GLY A 126 0.62 6.53 -1.40
CA GLY A 126 1.63 5.49 -1.39
C GLY A 126 2.53 5.54 -0.15
N ASP A 127 2.11 6.25 0.90
CA ASP A 127 2.80 6.29 2.19
C ASP A 127 2.41 5.07 3.05
N GLU A 128 2.87 3.90 2.65
CA GLU A 128 2.62 2.61 3.30
C GLU A 128 3.41 2.49 4.61
N GLY A 129 3.10 3.37 5.58
CA GLY A 129 3.87 3.54 6.81
C GLY A 129 3.50 2.61 7.97
N GLU A 130 2.36 1.89 7.91
CA GLU A 130 1.95 0.95 8.96
C GLU A 130 2.89 -0.24 9.03
N PRO A 131 3.59 -0.49 10.16
CA PRO A 131 4.51 -1.63 10.27
C PRO A 131 3.83 -2.97 10.02
N GLY A 132 4.45 -3.79 9.17
CA GLY A 132 3.86 -5.05 8.71
C GLY A 132 3.10 -4.95 7.40
N THR A 133 2.87 -3.75 6.85
CA THR A 133 2.26 -3.55 5.53
C THR A 133 3.34 -3.42 4.46
N PHE A 134 3.21 -4.16 3.35
CA PHE A 134 4.10 -4.11 2.18
C PHE A 134 3.41 -4.54 0.88
N LYS A 135 2.07 -4.49 0.84
CA LYS A 135 1.26 -4.87 -0.31
C LYS A 135 1.35 -3.88 -1.46
N ASP A 136 1.42 -2.58 -1.16
CA ASP A 136 1.51 -1.54 -2.18
C ASP A 136 2.87 -1.60 -2.87
N ARG A 137 3.97 -1.82 -2.10
CA ARG A 137 5.29 -2.12 -2.64
C ARG A 137 5.25 -3.33 -3.58
N PHE A 138 4.57 -4.40 -3.18
CA PHE A 138 4.47 -5.62 -3.98
C PHE A 138 3.86 -5.36 -5.37
N TYR A 139 2.77 -4.59 -5.44
CA TYR A 139 2.13 -4.24 -6.71
C TYR A 139 3.01 -3.31 -7.56
N LEU A 140 3.60 -2.30 -6.94
CA LEU A 140 4.42 -1.31 -7.63
C LEU A 140 5.75 -1.88 -8.15
N GLU A 141 6.33 -2.86 -7.46
CA GLU A 141 7.54 -3.56 -7.89
C GLU A 141 7.28 -4.62 -8.98
N ARG A 142 6.02 -4.90 -9.37
CA ARG A 142 5.66 -5.95 -10.35
C ARG A 142 4.80 -5.47 -11.49
N THR A 143 3.74 -4.76 -11.18
CA THR A 143 2.70 -4.33 -12.14
C THR A 143 2.36 -2.84 -11.97
N PRO A 144 3.36 -1.93 -12.08
CA PRO A 144 3.14 -0.50 -11.84
C PRO A 144 2.10 0.10 -12.79
N HIS A 145 1.96 -0.43 -14.00
CA HIS A 145 1.04 0.10 -15.00
C HIS A 145 -0.43 -0.18 -14.70
N LEU A 146 -0.77 -1.30 -14.04
CA LEU A 146 -2.13 -1.53 -13.54
C LEU A 146 -2.55 -0.43 -12.56
N PHE A 147 -1.65 -0.05 -11.67
CA PHE A 147 -1.87 1.07 -10.76
C PHE A 147 -1.97 2.41 -11.50
N LEU A 148 -1.05 2.71 -12.42
CA LEU A 148 -1.02 3.96 -13.17
C LEU A 148 -2.26 4.11 -14.06
N GLU A 149 -2.69 3.05 -14.76
CA GLU A 149 -3.92 3.06 -15.55
C GLU A 149 -5.15 3.31 -14.67
N GLY A 150 -5.27 2.62 -13.52
CA GLY A 150 -6.38 2.83 -12.59
C GLY A 150 -6.41 4.24 -12.00
N MET A 151 -5.25 4.83 -11.73
CA MET A 151 -5.12 6.24 -11.33
C MET A 151 -5.62 7.17 -12.45
N LEU A 152 -5.23 6.93 -13.69
CA LEU A 152 -5.63 7.76 -14.83
C LEU A 152 -7.13 7.62 -15.17
N ILE A 153 -7.71 6.42 -15.00
CA ILE A 153 -9.16 6.21 -15.12
C ILE A 153 -9.90 7.01 -14.03
N ALA A 154 -9.45 6.93 -12.77
CA ALA A 154 -10.06 7.69 -11.68
C ALA A 154 -9.89 9.21 -11.88
N ALA A 155 -8.73 9.64 -12.37
CA ALA A 155 -8.45 11.03 -12.70
C ALA A 155 -9.36 11.55 -13.82
N TRP A 156 -9.54 10.76 -14.89
CA TRP A 156 -10.46 11.06 -15.97
C TRP A 156 -11.91 11.17 -15.45
N ALA A 157 -12.35 10.21 -14.65
CA ALA A 157 -13.73 10.17 -14.13
C ALA A 157 -14.09 11.40 -13.28
N ILE A 158 -13.14 11.98 -12.56
CA ILE A 158 -13.36 13.20 -11.77
C ILE A 158 -12.94 14.49 -12.48
N GLU A 159 -12.47 14.40 -13.74
CA GLU A 159 -11.90 15.53 -14.49
C GLU A 159 -10.75 16.21 -13.74
N ALA A 160 -9.80 15.42 -13.25
CA ALA A 160 -8.67 15.94 -12.53
C ALA A 160 -7.72 16.74 -13.43
N GLU A 161 -7.37 17.95 -13.00
CA GLU A 161 -6.41 18.82 -13.69
C GLU A 161 -4.99 18.27 -13.59
N LYS A 162 -4.67 17.59 -12.48
CA LYS A 162 -3.35 17.02 -12.19
C LYS A 162 -3.43 15.84 -11.24
N ALA A 163 -2.48 14.92 -11.36
CA ALA A 163 -2.32 13.77 -10.49
C ALA A 163 -1.04 13.90 -9.64
N TYR A 164 -1.14 13.61 -8.35
CA TYR A 164 -0.02 13.58 -7.42
C TYR A 164 0.13 12.16 -6.88
N ILE A 165 1.35 11.61 -6.94
CA ILE A 165 1.69 10.34 -6.30
C ILE A 165 2.60 10.65 -5.12
N TYR A 166 2.12 10.46 -3.91
CA TYR A 166 2.90 10.60 -2.69
C TYR A 166 3.44 9.24 -2.28
N MET A 167 4.73 9.04 -2.44
CA MET A 167 5.41 7.76 -2.23
C MET A 167 6.41 7.87 -1.09
N ARG A 168 6.34 6.94 -0.14
CA ARG A 168 7.29 6.91 0.97
C ARG A 168 8.74 6.78 0.50
N ASP A 169 9.63 7.48 1.20
CA ASP A 169 11.05 7.58 0.85
C ASP A 169 11.81 6.25 1.00
N GLU A 170 11.32 5.39 1.88
CA GLU A 170 11.92 4.09 2.19
C GLU A 170 11.74 3.04 1.07
N TYR A 171 11.12 3.43 -0.07
CA TYR A 171 10.96 2.58 -1.26
C TYR A 171 11.75 3.13 -2.47
N PRO A 172 13.11 3.19 -2.41
CA PRO A 172 13.91 3.80 -3.47
C PRO A 172 13.74 3.12 -4.83
N ALA A 173 13.58 1.78 -4.87
CA ALA A 173 13.34 1.05 -6.11
C ALA A 173 12.00 1.43 -6.74
N VAL A 174 10.93 1.55 -5.94
CA VAL A 174 9.60 1.97 -6.40
C VAL A 174 9.63 3.40 -6.94
N LEU A 175 10.32 4.31 -6.25
CA LEU A 175 10.49 5.69 -6.71
C LEU A 175 11.17 5.75 -8.07
N GLU A 176 12.17 4.91 -8.29
CA GLU A 176 12.86 4.83 -9.57
C GLU A 176 12.00 4.20 -10.68
N ILE A 177 11.28 3.12 -10.37
CA ILE A 177 10.31 2.52 -11.31
C ILE A 177 9.27 3.56 -11.74
N LEU A 178 8.65 4.25 -10.79
CA LEU A 178 7.63 5.25 -11.10
C LEU A 178 8.17 6.41 -11.95
N ARG A 179 9.41 6.88 -11.69
CA ARG A 179 10.02 7.93 -12.55
C ARG A 179 10.18 7.47 -13.99
N ARG A 180 10.65 6.22 -14.19
CA ARG A 180 10.84 5.65 -15.53
C ARG A 180 9.51 5.51 -16.26
N GLU A 181 8.52 4.93 -15.57
CA GLU A 181 7.24 4.61 -16.21
C GLU A 181 6.36 5.85 -16.42
N ILE A 182 6.41 6.85 -15.55
CA ILE A 182 5.77 8.15 -15.80
C ILE A 182 6.38 8.82 -17.06
N ASN A 183 7.71 8.83 -17.17
CA ASN A 183 8.37 9.35 -18.37
C ASN A 183 8.01 8.56 -19.64
N ALA A 184 7.86 7.22 -19.55
CA ALA A 184 7.40 6.41 -20.67
C ALA A 184 5.97 6.78 -21.10
N LEU A 185 5.07 7.03 -20.15
CA LEU A 185 3.70 7.50 -20.43
C LEU A 185 3.66 8.86 -21.12
N GLU A 186 4.51 9.81 -20.70
CA GLU A 186 4.65 11.11 -21.34
C GLU A 186 5.19 10.98 -22.76
N GLN A 187 6.24 10.18 -22.97
CA GLN A 187 6.83 9.92 -24.29
C GLN A 187 5.87 9.23 -25.25
N ALA A 188 5.00 8.36 -24.73
CA ALA A 188 3.98 7.67 -25.51
C ALA A 188 2.74 8.53 -25.77
N GLY A 189 2.65 9.74 -25.20
CA GLY A 189 1.48 10.61 -25.33
C GLY A 189 0.23 10.10 -24.60
N ILE A 190 0.38 9.16 -23.66
CA ILE A 190 -0.71 8.70 -22.80
C ILE A 190 -1.12 9.80 -21.82
N VAL A 191 -0.17 10.59 -21.35
CA VAL A 191 -0.41 11.76 -20.52
C VAL A 191 0.40 12.97 -21.04
N GLU A 192 -0.09 14.16 -20.75
CA GLU A 192 0.64 15.40 -21.03
C GLU A 192 1.87 15.52 -20.12
N PRO A 193 2.94 16.17 -20.57
CA PRO A 193 4.11 16.41 -19.74
C PRO A 193 3.77 17.11 -18.42
N ASN A 194 4.31 16.59 -17.32
CA ASN A 194 4.06 17.07 -15.96
C ASN A 194 2.61 16.92 -15.46
N TYR A 195 1.76 16.11 -16.10
CA TYR A 195 0.44 15.80 -15.60
C TYR A 195 0.51 14.97 -14.29
N ILE A 196 1.44 14.02 -14.21
CA ILE A 196 1.68 13.22 -13.02
C ILE A 196 2.90 13.76 -12.27
N GLU A 197 2.70 14.13 -11.02
CA GLU A 197 3.76 14.61 -10.15
C GLU A 197 4.09 13.59 -9.05
N LEU A 198 5.29 13.01 -9.12
CA LEU A 198 5.80 12.09 -8.10
C LEU A 198 6.44 12.88 -6.95
N ARG A 199 5.88 12.75 -5.74
CA ARG A 199 6.37 13.37 -4.51
C ARG A 199 6.98 12.34 -3.59
N ARG A 200 8.21 12.58 -3.13
CA ARG A 200 8.82 11.81 -2.04
C ARG A 200 8.17 12.17 -0.73
N GLY A 201 7.78 11.16 0.03
CA GLY A 201 7.21 11.31 1.36
C GLY A 201 8.20 11.89 2.37
N ALA A 202 7.67 12.44 3.45
CA ALA A 202 8.47 13.07 4.50
C ALA A 202 9.12 12.07 5.48
N GLY A 203 8.95 10.75 5.27
CA GLY A 203 9.47 9.70 6.17
C GLY A 203 8.78 9.70 7.55
N ALA A 204 7.51 10.08 7.61
CA ALA A 204 6.76 10.16 8.85
C ALA A 204 5.41 9.42 8.70
N TYR A 205 5.15 8.47 9.60
CA TYR A 205 3.93 7.64 9.62
C TYR A 205 2.64 8.46 9.49
N ILE A 206 2.57 9.63 10.15
CA ILE A 206 1.38 10.48 10.14
C ILE A 206 1.02 10.98 8.74
N CYS A 207 1.98 11.04 7.81
CA CYS A 207 1.72 11.44 6.43
C CYS A 207 0.94 10.40 5.63
N GLY A 208 0.72 9.20 6.17
CA GLY A 208 -0.26 8.23 5.66
C GLY A 208 -1.72 8.61 5.92
N GLU A 209 -2.00 9.55 6.85
CA GLU A 209 -3.32 10.16 7.01
C GLU A 209 -3.56 11.14 5.86
N GLU A 210 -4.75 11.07 5.21
CA GLU A 210 -5.00 11.76 3.93
C GLU A 210 -4.80 13.28 3.99
N SER A 211 -5.17 13.95 5.09
CA SER A 211 -5.03 15.40 5.21
C SER A 211 -3.60 15.81 5.58
N ALA A 212 -2.89 15.01 6.36
CA ALA A 212 -1.47 15.22 6.66
C ALA A 212 -0.61 15.01 5.41
N MET A 213 -0.94 14.02 4.57
CA MET A 213 -0.33 13.82 3.26
C MET A 213 -0.48 15.06 2.37
N ILE A 214 -1.68 15.62 2.31
CA ILE A 214 -1.96 16.85 1.55
C ILE A 214 -1.12 18.02 2.05
N GLU A 215 -1.04 18.25 3.37
CA GLU A 215 -0.17 19.29 3.95
C GLU A 215 1.30 19.07 3.53
N SER A 216 1.77 17.82 3.54
CA SER A 216 3.13 17.48 3.13
C SER A 216 3.37 17.72 1.63
N ILE A 217 2.44 17.37 0.74
CA ILE A 217 2.52 17.65 -0.70
C ILE A 217 2.61 19.16 -0.94
N GLU A 218 1.88 19.96 -0.16
CA GLU A 218 1.91 21.43 -0.23
C GLU A 218 3.19 22.06 0.34
N GLY A 219 4.16 21.23 0.80
CA GLY A 219 5.43 21.71 1.38
C GLY A 219 5.30 22.20 2.83
N LYS A 220 4.21 21.89 3.48
CA LYS A 220 3.96 22.22 4.89
C LYS A 220 4.33 21.04 5.79
N ARG A 221 4.33 21.26 7.11
CA ARG A 221 4.42 20.16 8.07
C ARG A 221 3.20 19.27 7.94
N GLY A 222 3.39 17.96 7.82
CA GLY A 222 2.33 16.96 7.67
C GLY A 222 1.52 16.78 8.96
N LEU A 223 0.67 17.74 9.25
CA LEU A 223 -0.26 17.70 10.39
C LEU A 223 -1.67 17.43 9.88
N PRO A 224 -2.44 16.53 10.53
CA PRO A 224 -3.83 16.29 10.18
C PRO A 224 -4.69 17.55 10.28
N ARG A 225 -5.61 17.72 9.35
CA ARG A 225 -6.59 18.82 9.36
C ARG A 225 -7.82 18.45 10.18
N HIS A 226 -8.48 19.43 10.79
CA HIS A 226 -9.81 19.24 11.33
C HIS A 226 -10.83 18.95 10.23
N ARG A 227 -11.81 18.12 10.52
CA ARG A 227 -12.93 17.80 9.62
C ARG A 227 -14.26 18.16 10.29
N PRO A 228 -15.26 18.73 9.56
CA PRO A 228 -15.19 19.25 8.18
C PRO A 228 -14.30 20.52 8.06
N PRO A 229 -13.89 20.92 6.83
CA PRO A 229 -14.20 20.31 5.53
C PRO A 229 -13.40 19.03 5.27
N PHE A 230 -13.97 18.10 4.46
CA PHE A 230 -13.30 16.92 4.01
C PHE A 230 -12.42 17.23 2.79
N VAL A 231 -11.41 16.39 2.52
CA VAL A 231 -10.49 16.58 1.38
C VAL A 231 -11.20 16.56 0.01
N ALA A 232 -12.34 15.86 -0.09
CA ALA A 232 -13.19 15.92 -1.27
C ALA A 232 -13.77 17.30 -1.56
N GLN A 233 -13.82 18.18 -0.56
CA GLN A 233 -14.30 19.55 -0.66
C GLN A 233 -13.13 20.54 -0.73
N VAL A 234 -12.19 20.41 0.20
CA VAL A 234 -11.03 21.29 0.37
C VAL A 234 -9.78 20.43 0.61
N GLY A 235 -9.17 19.99 -0.49
CA GLY A 235 -7.96 19.17 -0.49
C GLY A 235 -6.70 19.96 -0.88
N LEU A 236 -5.94 19.46 -1.86
CA LEU A 236 -4.71 20.07 -2.36
C LEU A 236 -4.94 21.50 -2.86
N PHE A 237 -4.13 22.42 -2.35
CA PHE A 237 -4.17 23.85 -2.71
C PHE A 237 -5.58 24.44 -2.60
N GLY A 238 -6.37 23.95 -1.63
CA GLY A 238 -7.76 24.38 -1.42
C GLY A 238 -8.76 23.87 -2.44
N ARG A 239 -8.41 22.89 -3.28
CA ARG A 239 -9.26 22.34 -4.34
C ARG A 239 -9.85 20.98 -3.96
N PRO A 240 -11.03 20.62 -4.50
CA PRO A 240 -11.57 19.28 -4.34
C PRO A 240 -10.54 18.22 -4.76
N THR A 241 -10.26 17.25 -3.89
CA THR A 241 -9.22 16.25 -4.14
C THR A 241 -9.73 14.84 -3.86
N LEU A 242 -9.56 13.95 -4.84
CA LEU A 242 -9.77 12.53 -4.68
C LEU A 242 -8.51 11.89 -4.09
N VAL A 243 -8.61 11.28 -2.93
CA VAL A 243 -7.51 10.51 -2.33
C VAL A 243 -7.79 9.02 -2.43
N HIS A 244 -6.87 8.27 -3.02
CA HIS A 244 -6.91 6.80 -3.09
C HIS A 244 -5.57 6.18 -2.74
N ASN A 245 -5.63 4.97 -2.16
CA ASN A 245 -4.46 4.11 -1.95
C ASN A 245 -4.07 3.40 -3.26
N VAL A 246 -2.82 2.96 -3.36
CA VAL A 246 -2.23 2.27 -4.52
C VAL A 246 -3.02 1.02 -4.89
N GLU A 247 -3.26 0.08 -3.95
CA GLU A 247 -4.00 -1.15 -4.22
C GLU A 247 -5.42 -0.88 -4.69
N THR A 248 -6.09 0.14 -4.14
CA THR A 248 -7.43 0.54 -4.60
C THR A 248 -7.43 0.89 -6.07
N LEU A 249 -6.44 1.65 -6.54
CA LEU A 249 -6.32 2.04 -7.95
C LEU A 249 -5.91 0.88 -8.86
N HIS A 250 -5.07 -0.04 -8.37
CA HIS A 250 -4.79 -1.29 -9.08
C HIS A 250 -6.09 -2.06 -9.40
N TRP A 251 -7.01 -2.17 -8.44
CA TRP A 251 -8.32 -2.80 -8.66
C TRP A 251 -9.23 -2.00 -9.59
N VAL A 252 -9.16 -0.67 -9.59
CA VAL A 252 -9.94 0.19 -10.52
C VAL A 252 -9.66 -0.20 -11.97
N ALA A 253 -8.39 -0.32 -12.40
CA ALA A 253 -8.04 -0.73 -13.76
C ALA A 253 -8.62 -2.11 -14.10
N ARG A 254 -8.49 -3.06 -13.20
CA ARG A 254 -9.00 -4.42 -13.39
C ARG A 254 -10.52 -4.48 -13.49
N ILE A 255 -11.23 -3.79 -12.59
CA ILE A 255 -12.70 -3.74 -12.62
C ILE A 255 -13.20 -3.10 -13.93
N CYS A 256 -12.56 -2.03 -14.38
CA CYS A 256 -12.95 -1.37 -15.62
C CYS A 256 -12.76 -2.27 -16.84
N ARG A 257 -11.70 -3.07 -16.86
CA ARG A 257 -11.36 -3.98 -17.96
C ARG A 257 -12.10 -5.32 -17.90
N GLU A 258 -12.20 -5.91 -16.71
CA GLU A 258 -12.65 -7.29 -16.52
C GLU A 258 -14.11 -7.39 -16.00
N GLY A 259 -14.68 -6.27 -15.54
CA GLY A 259 -16.02 -6.21 -14.94
C GLY A 259 -16.01 -6.28 -13.41
N PRO A 260 -17.13 -5.88 -12.76
CA PRO A 260 -17.24 -5.87 -11.29
C PRO A 260 -17.23 -7.27 -10.68
N GLU A 261 -17.51 -8.31 -11.48
CA GLU A 261 -17.60 -9.71 -11.05
C GLU A 261 -16.26 -10.25 -10.53
N ILE A 262 -15.13 -9.68 -10.93
CA ILE A 262 -13.81 -10.10 -10.42
C ILE A 262 -13.69 -9.96 -8.90
N LEU A 263 -14.50 -9.10 -8.30
CA LEU A 263 -14.58 -8.95 -6.84
C LEU A 263 -15.90 -9.50 -6.29
N ASN A 264 -17.05 -9.05 -6.81
CA ASN A 264 -18.34 -9.31 -6.17
C ASN A 264 -18.82 -10.75 -6.30
N SER A 265 -18.26 -11.57 -7.19
CA SER A 265 -18.55 -13.00 -7.34
C SER A 265 -17.83 -13.88 -6.31
N VAL A 266 -16.78 -13.36 -5.67
CA VAL A 266 -16.04 -14.09 -4.65
C VAL A 266 -16.68 -13.86 -3.29
N GLU A 267 -17.06 -14.95 -2.60
CA GLU A 267 -17.69 -14.88 -1.28
C GLU A 267 -17.09 -15.90 -0.31
N LYS A 268 -16.85 -15.49 0.93
CA LYS A 268 -16.45 -16.37 2.04
C LYS A 268 -16.97 -15.81 3.35
N ASN A 269 -17.56 -16.67 4.20
CA ASN A 269 -18.09 -16.30 5.53
C ASN A 269 -19.03 -15.07 5.48
N GLY A 270 -19.89 -14.96 4.44
CA GLY A 270 -20.82 -13.86 4.25
C GLY A 270 -20.17 -12.54 3.83
N ARG A 271 -18.91 -12.57 3.42
CA ARG A 271 -18.16 -11.39 2.94
C ARG A 271 -17.79 -11.58 1.47
N LYS A 272 -18.01 -10.52 0.67
CA LYS A 272 -17.69 -10.51 -0.77
C LYS A 272 -16.41 -9.76 -1.06
N GLY A 273 -15.73 -10.19 -2.11
CA GLY A 273 -14.52 -9.57 -2.63
C GLY A 273 -13.25 -10.33 -2.33
N LEU A 274 -12.17 -9.76 -2.83
CA LEU A 274 -10.79 -10.21 -2.57
C LEU A 274 -10.08 -9.19 -1.70
N ARG A 275 -9.10 -9.65 -0.93
CA ARG A 275 -8.26 -8.81 -0.08
C ARG A 275 -6.82 -9.28 -0.11
N THR A 276 -5.92 -8.34 -0.25
CA THR A 276 -4.49 -8.58 -0.16
C THR A 276 -4.03 -8.46 1.29
N TYR A 277 -3.44 -9.53 1.81
CA TYR A 277 -2.85 -9.57 3.14
C TYR A 277 -1.33 -9.52 3.05
N SER A 278 -0.72 -8.59 3.79
CA SER A 278 0.72 -8.59 4.07
C SER A 278 0.96 -9.47 5.29
N VAL A 279 1.48 -10.68 5.08
CA VAL A 279 1.62 -11.68 6.16
C VAL A 279 3.07 -11.80 6.59
N SER A 280 3.29 -11.68 7.90
CA SER A 280 4.63 -11.80 8.49
C SER A 280 4.59 -12.40 9.89
N GLY A 281 5.73 -12.47 10.55
CA GLY A 281 5.86 -13.05 11.89
C GLY A 281 6.20 -14.55 11.85
N ARG A 282 5.47 -15.39 12.59
CA ARG A 282 5.84 -16.79 12.83
C ARG A 282 5.19 -17.79 11.88
N VAL A 283 5.07 -17.41 10.60
CA VAL A 283 4.63 -18.30 9.51
C VAL A 283 5.82 -18.85 8.72
N GLN A 284 5.61 -19.94 7.98
CA GLN A 284 6.64 -20.55 7.14
C GLN A 284 7.10 -19.61 6.03
N ASN A 285 6.14 -19.04 5.30
CA ASN A 285 6.38 -18.21 4.14
C ASN A 285 5.77 -16.82 4.35
N PRO A 286 6.48 -15.86 4.99
CA PRO A 286 6.06 -14.47 4.99
C PRO A 286 5.94 -13.94 3.55
N GLY A 287 4.89 -13.13 3.27
CA GLY A 287 4.65 -12.65 1.91
C GLY A 287 3.30 -12.00 1.72
N ILE A 288 2.94 -11.78 0.45
CA ILE A 288 1.64 -11.22 0.03
C ILE A 288 0.71 -12.34 -0.40
N TYR A 289 -0.51 -12.32 0.14
CA TYR A 289 -1.54 -13.32 -0.14
C TYR A 289 -2.85 -12.64 -0.53
N LEU A 290 -3.32 -12.93 -1.74
CA LEU A 290 -4.64 -12.51 -2.21
C LEU A 290 -5.65 -13.61 -1.90
N LEU A 291 -6.54 -13.36 -0.96
CA LEU A 291 -7.54 -14.32 -0.49
C LEU A 291 -8.95 -13.70 -0.52
N PRO A 292 -10.02 -14.52 -0.46
CA PRO A 292 -11.37 -14.02 -0.29
C PRO A 292 -11.48 -13.10 0.93
N ALA A 293 -12.17 -11.98 0.80
CA ALA A 293 -12.59 -11.18 1.95
C ALA A 293 -13.38 -12.07 2.91
N GLY A 294 -13.15 -11.91 4.22
CA GLY A 294 -13.74 -12.81 5.21
C GLY A 294 -12.99 -14.13 5.44
N SER A 295 -11.81 -14.33 4.83
CA SER A 295 -10.90 -15.39 5.27
C SER A 295 -10.56 -15.21 6.75
N THR A 296 -10.46 -16.30 7.48
CA THR A 296 -10.07 -16.29 8.90
C THR A 296 -8.55 -16.20 9.05
N ILE A 297 -8.08 -15.95 10.27
CA ILE A 297 -6.63 -15.97 10.51
C ILE A 297 -6.01 -17.34 10.26
N LEU A 298 -6.78 -18.42 10.46
CA LEU A 298 -6.31 -19.79 10.17
C LEU A 298 -6.13 -20.01 8.67
N ASP A 299 -7.06 -19.51 7.84
CA ASP A 299 -6.93 -19.56 6.38
C ASP A 299 -5.66 -18.81 5.90
N ILE A 300 -5.37 -17.67 6.54
CA ILE A 300 -4.19 -16.86 6.20
C ILE A 300 -2.90 -17.56 6.62
N ILE A 301 -2.87 -18.16 7.81
CA ILE A 301 -1.73 -18.96 8.27
C ILE A 301 -1.50 -20.17 7.36
N ASP A 302 -2.57 -20.85 6.95
CA ASP A 302 -2.50 -22.03 6.07
C ASP A 302 -1.96 -21.61 4.68
N ALA A 303 -2.49 -20.53 4.09
CA ALA A 303 -1.99 -19.97 2.85
C ALA A 303 -0.49 -19.62 2.92
N ALA A 304 -0.01 -19.19 4.10
CA ALA A 304 1.40 -18.90 4.35
C ALA A 304 2.26 -20.15 4.68
N GLY A 305 1.73 -21.35 4.42
CA GLY A 305 2.41 -22.63 4.63
C GLY A 305 2.39 -23.14 6.07
N GLY A 306 1.54 -22.56 6.90
CA GLY A 306 1.42 -22.92 8.33
C GLY A 306 2.38 -22.14 9.23
N MET A 307 2.39 -22.54 10.49
CA MET A 307 3.30 -21.98 11.49
C MET A 307 4.75 -22.42 11.24
N LYS A 308 5.70 -21.56 11.58
CA LYS A 308 7.13 -21.90 11.57
C LYS A 308 7.40 -23.12 12.44
N GLU A 309 8.35 -23.97 12.06
CA GLU A 309 8.70 -25.17 12.78
C GLU A 309 9.00 -24.89 14.27
N GLY A 310 8.41 -25.69 15.16
CA GLY A 310 8.52 -25.55 16.60
C GLY A 310 7.82 -24.33 17.19
N HIS A 311 6.93 -23.66 16.43
CA HIS A 311 6.07 -22.57 16.89
C HIS A 311 4.60 -22.99 16.93
N ILE A 312 3.89 -22.55 17.97
CA ILE A 312 2.44 -22.77 18.13
C ILE A 312 1.74 -21.42 18.09
N PHE A 313 0.68 -21.29 17.30
CA PHE A 313 -0.10 -20.07 17.16
C PHE A 313 -0.65 -19.59 18.52
N LYS A 314 -0.46 -18.31 18.84
CA LYS A 314 -0.86 -17.73 20.13
C LYS A 314 -1.68 -16.45 20.00
N ALA A 315 -1.30 -15.57 19.12
CA ALA A 315 -1.93 -14.27 18.92
C ALA A 315 -1.58 -13.71 17.52
N TYR A 316 -2.29 -12.67 17.11
CA TYR A 316 -2.02 -12.00 15.85
C TYR A 316 -2.40 -10.51 15.89
N GLN A 317 -1.77 -9.71 15.04
CA GLN A 317 -2.23 -8.38 14.68
C GLN A 317 -3.04 -8.51 13.38
N PRO A 318 -4.29 -8.03 13.33
CA PRO A 318 -5.09 -8.14 12.11
C PRO A 318 -4.78 -7.05 11.06
N GLY A 319 -4.30 -5.89 11.49
CA GLY A 319 -4.08 -4.72 10.64
C GLY A 319 -2.85 -3.88 11.02
N GLY A 320 -1.82 -4.51 11.61
CA GLY A 320 -0.62 -3.84 12.09
C GLY A 320 -0.75 -3.27 13.52
N PRO A 321 0.26 -2.53 14.00
CA PRO A 321 0.30 -1.98 15.36
C PRO A 321 -0.92 -1.14 15.75
N SER A 322 -1.48 -0.37 14.83
CA SER A 322 -2.66 0.48 15.09
C SER A 322 -3.93 -0.34 15.41
N SER A 323 -3.99 -1.61 14.99
CA SER A 323 -5.13 -2.51 15.25
C SER A 323 -5.01 -3.27 16.58
N GLY A 324 -3.85 -3.28 17.23
CA GLY A 324 -3.62 -4.03 18.46
C GLY A 324 -3.42 -5.52 18.25
N LEU A 325 -3.68 -6.32 19.30
CA LEU A 325 -3.43 -7.77 19.33
C LEU A 325 -4.70 -8.55 19.63
N LEU A 326 -4.97 -9.58 18.84
CA LEU A 326 -6.02 -10.55 19.08
C LEU A 326 -5.44 -11.91 19.52
N PRO A 327 -6.06 -12.59 20.50
CA PRO A 327 -5.63 -13.92 20.93
C PRO A 327 -6.06 -15.01 19.96
N ALA A 328 -5.33 -16.12 19.92
CA ALA A 328 -5.63 -17.28 19.07
C ALA A 328 -7.04 -17.88 19.25
N LYS A 329 -7.73 -17.63 20.37
CA LYS A 329 -9.12 -18.06 20.58
C LYS A 329 -10.13 -17.37 19.66
N LEU A 330 -9.75 -16.25 19.02
CA LEU A 330 -10.54 -15.51 18.04
C LEU A 330 -10.08 -15.86 16.61
N ASN A 331 -9.79 -17.11 16.35
CA ASN A 331 -9.23 -17.59 15.09
C ASN A 331 -10.27 -17.83 13.99
N ASP A 332 -11.54 -17.80 14.32
CA ASP A 332 -12.69 -17.98 13.41
C ASP A 332 -13.34 -16.67 12.96
N VAL A 333 -12.86 -15.53 13.47
CA VAL A 333 -13.38 -14.20 13.08
C VAL A 333 -12.98 -13.90 11.63
N PRO A 334 -13.94 -13.56 10.75
CA PRO A 334 -13.64 -13.14 9.38
C PRO A 334 -12.77 -11.89 9.36
N MET A 335 -11.69 -11.92 8.61
CA MET A 335 -10.72 -10.83 8.49
C MET A 335 -11.14 -9.85 7.39
N ASP A 336 -12.11 -8.98 7.70
CA ASP A 336 -12.62 -7.97 6.76
C ASP A 336 -13.01 -6.67 7.47
N PHE A 337 -13.42 -5.65 6.70
CA PHE A 337 -14.00 -4.44 7.25
C PHE A 337 -15.26 -4.76 8.07
N ASP A 338 -15.44 -4.06 9.18
CA ASP A 338 -16.62 -4.14 10.04
C ASP A 338 -16.79 -5.46 10.84
N THR A 339 -15.92 -6.46 10.64
CA THR A 339 -16.01 -7.75 11.34
C THR A 339 -15.23 -7.80 12.65
N LEU A 340 -14.22 -6.96 12.80
CA LEU A 340 -13.31 -6.95 13.95
C LEU A 340 -13.71 -5.92 15.03
N GLN A 341 -14.61 -4.98 14.71
CA GLN A 341 -15.08 -3.95 15.65
C GLN A 341 -15.70 -4.48 16.95
N PRO A 342 -16.44 -5.63 16.97
CA PRO A 342 -16.88 -6.22 18.22
C PRO A 342 -15.76 -6.64 19.17
N HIS A 343 -14.53 -6.65 18.68
CA HIS A 343 -13.32 -6.98 19.43
C HIS A 343 -12.40 -5.76 19.63
N ASP A 344 -12.96 -4.54 19.52
CA ASP A 344 -12.25 -3.26 19.66
C ASP A 344 -11.02 -3.14 18.75
N THR A 345 -11.12 -3.69 17.53
CA THR A 345 -10.03 -3.66 16.54
C THR A 345 -10.57 -3.54 15.11
N PHE A 346 -9.68 -3.48 14.14
CA PHE A 346 -10.02 -3.33 12.72
C PHE A 346 -8.95 -3.96 11.81
N ILE A 347 -9.33 -4.24 10.57
CA ILE A 347 -8.43 -4.85 9.57
C ILE A 347 -7.35 -3.87 9.06
N GLY A 348 -7.59 -2.57 9.13
CA GLY A 348 -6.66 -1.54 8.67
C GLY A 348 -6.17 -1.78 7.24
N SER A 349 -4.87 -1.74 7.06
CA SER A 349 -4.17 -2.03 5.79
C SER A 349 -3.93 -3.54 5.54
N ALA A 350 -4.54 -4.42 6.33
CA ALA A 350 -4.38 -5.87 6.26
C ALA A 350 -2.91 -6.34 6.49
N ALA A 351 -2.20 -5.66 7.39
CA ALA A 351 -0.88 -6.05 7.88
C ALA A 351 -1.03 -7.14 8.95
N VAL A 352 -0.94 -8.39 8.55
CA VAL A 352 -1.14 -9.54 9.44
C VAL A 352 0.18 -10.03 10.02
N VAL A 353 0.35 -9.87 11.33
CA VAL A 353 1.57 -10.33 12.03
C VAL A 353 1.23 -11.46 12.98
N ILE A 354 1.80 -12.63 12.74
CA ILE A 354 1.53 -13.85 13.50
C ILE A 354 2.53 -14.01 14.65
N LEU A 355 2.01 -14.17 15.87
CA LEU A 355 2.78 -14.43 17.10
C LEU A 355 2.59 -15.87 17.58
N SER A 356 3.62 -16.42 18.18
CA SER A 356 3.63 -17.78 18.68
C SER A 356 3.76 -17.86 20.21
N ASN A 357 3.71 -19.08 20.74
CA ASN A 357 3.96 -19.40 22.13
C ASN A 357 5.35 -18.94 22.65
N LYS A 358 6.31 -18.71 21.74
CA LYS A 358 7.66 -18.21 22.07
C LYS A 358 7.73 -16.69 22.16
N ASP A 359 6.64 -15.98 21.75
CA ASP A 359 6.60 -14.51 21.77
C ASP A 359 5.90 -14.01 23.04
N SER A 360 6.39 -12.88 23.53
CA SER A 360 5.77 -12.17 24.66
C SER A 360 4.72 -11.19 24.15
N ALA A 361 3.45 -11.40 24.51
CA ALA A 361 2.38 -10.45 24.16
C ALA A 361 2.63 -9.06 24.76
N ARG A 362 3.14 -9.01 26.03
CA ARG A 362 3.57 -7.75 26.66
C ARG A 362 4.72 -7.09 25.89
N GLY A 363 5.72 -7.89 25.45
CA GLY A 363 6.83 -7.39 24.66
C GLY A 363 6.39 -6.85 23.31
N ALA A 364 5.45 -7.53 22.64
CA ALA A 364 4.84 -7.07 21.39
C ALA A 364 4.07 -5.75 21.59
N ALA A 365 3.21 -5.68 22.60
CA ALA A 365 2.47 -4.46 22.94
C ALA A 365 3.41 -3.27 23.27
N LEU A 366 4.49 -3.51 24.03
CA LEU A 366 5.48 -2.48 24.31
C LEU A 366 6.22 -2.01 23.04
N ASN A 367 6.50 -2.93 22.11
CA ASN A 367 7.14 -2.58 20.85
C ASN A 367 6.22 -1.74 19.96
N MET A 368 4.93 -2.08 19.93
CA MET A 368 3.90 -1.26 19.25
C MET A 368 3.80 0.14 19.86
N LEU A 369 3.72 0.24 21.18
CA LEU A 369 3.64 1.53 21.89
C LEU A 369 4.87 2.42 21.64
N LYS A 370 6.04 1.84 21.45
CA LYS A 370 7.27 2.60 21.14
C LYS A 370 7.32 3.13 19.71
N PHE A 371 6.52 2.59 18.83
CA PHE A 371 6.39 3.07 17.46
C PHE A 371 5.57 4.38 17.40
N PHE A 372 4.50 4.47 18.17
CA PHE A 372 3.67 5.68 18.28
C PHE A 372 4.27 6.69 19.27
#